data_8c62d7fb25319b52692b3507dcd331b8
#
_entry.id   8c62d7fb25319b52692b3507dcd331b8
#
_cell.length_a   1.000
_cell.length_b   1.000
_cell.length_c   1.000
_cell.angle_alpha   90.00
_cell.angle_beta   90.00
_cell.angle_gamma   90.00
#
_symmetry.space_group_name_H-M   'P 1'
#
loop_
_entity.id
_entity.type
_entity.pdbx_description
1 polymer ?
#
loop_
_entity_poly.entity_id
_entity_poly.type
_entity_poly.pdbx_seq_one_letter_code
_entity_poly.pdbx_strand_id
1 'polypeptide(L)'
;MDSFSLQVQTVGPAPGGATQTTIMEYANIIESAELTTNRFDSPAKLVFSCVDAPLISEGSSVELTVDGIRMFKGYVFTITENQLGESEYTAYDQLRYLKANASYTFINMTLAQIIQQIAADFGLTVGKMEDTGYVFPCLIKENESCLDIIYGALSETIIQTGKIYNFYDNAGALTLVEAKDMFVTTVVGDRSLATEYTYSRDIDSDTYNRVKLVRPNSETG
;
A
#
# COMPACT_ATOMS: atom_id res chain seq x y z
N MET A 1 -16.88 21.81 -8.30
CA MET A 1 -16.34 21.73 -6.93
C MET A 1 -16.07 20.27 -6.71
N ASP A 2 -14.81 19.96 -6.54
CA ASP A 2 -14.39 18.58 -6.29
C ASP A 2 -15.01 18.14 -4.95
N SER A 3 -15.70 17.01 -4.94
CA SER A 3 -16.33 16.50 -3.72
C SER A 3 -15.27 15.73 -2.91
N PHE A 4 -14.95 16.22 -1.73
CA PHE A 4 -14.04 15.58 -0.78
C PHE A 4 -14.85 14.99 0.38
N SER A 5 -14.62 13.74 0.71
CA SER A 5 -15.22 13.04 1.84
C SER A 5 -14.15 12.25 2.59
N LEU A 6 -14.08 12.46 3.90
CA LEU A 6 -13.29 11.62 4.80
C LEU A 6 -14.20 11.02 5.87
N GLN A 7 -14.42 9.73 5.76
CA GLN A 7 -15.23 8.98 6.71
C GLN A 7 -14.34 8.21 7.66
N VAL A 8 -14.64 8.31 8.96
CA VAL A 8 -14.01 7.52 10.00
C VAL A 8 -15.06 6.64 10.67
N GLN A 9 -14.75 5.36 10.70
CA GLN A 9 -15.55 4.36 11.38
C GLN A 9 -14.87 3.95 12.67
N THR A 10 -15.49 4.22 13.78
CA THR A 10 -15.05 3.83 15.12
C THR A 10 -15.92 2.72 15.69
N VAL A 11 -15.31 1.85 16.48
CA VAL A 11 -15.99 0.77 17.18
C VAL A 11 -15.86 1.03 18.68
N GLY A 12 -16.98 1.30 19.34
CA GLY A 12 -17.00 1.64 20.76
C GLY A 12 -18.00 0.79 21.57
N PRO A 13 -17.93 0.85 22.90
CA PRO A 13 -18.89 0.18 23.75
C PRO A 13 -20.28 0.86 23.65
N ALA A 14 -21.30 0.05 23.46
CA ALA A 14 -22.70 0.50 23.49
C ALA A 14 -23.35 0.19 24.88
N PRO A 15 -24.43 0.87 25.24
CA PRO A 15 -25.23 0.53 26.42
C PRO A 15 -25.66 -0.94 26.36
N GLY A 16 -25.43 -1.67 27.47
CA GLY A 16 -25.78 -3.10 27.56
C GLY A 16 -24.68 -4.07 27.16
N GLY A 17 -23.43 -3.60 26.94
CA GLY A 17 -22.27 -4.47 26.62
C GLY A 17 -22.17 -4.90 25.17
N ALA A 18 -23.02 -4.37 24.29
CA ALA A 18 -22.89 -4.54 22.84
C ALA A 18 -21.80 -3.61 22.28
N THR A 19 -21.30 -3.93 21.09
CA THR A 19 -20.37 -3.08 20.36
C THR A 19 -21.17 -2.23 19.37
N GLN A 20 -20.95 -0.92 19.37
CA GLN A 20 -21.58 -0.01 18.42
C GLN A 20 -20.54 0.49 17.43
N THR A 21 -20.87 0.41 16.16
CA THR A 21 -20.10 1.00 15.07
C THR A 21 -20.69 2.38 14.76
N THR A 22 -19.85 3.41 14.80
CA THR A 22 -20.23 4.78 14.45
C THR A 22 -19.43 5.20 13.23
N ILE A 23 -20.11 5.69 12.19
CA ILE A 23 -19.47 6.27 11.00
C ILE A 23 -19.72 7.77 11.04
N MET A 24 -18.68 8.56 10.96
CA MET A 24 -18.75 10.02 10.96
C MET A 24 -18.02 10.60 9.76
N GLU A 25 -18.56 11.67 9.21
CA GLU A 25 -17.95 12.44 8.13
C GLU A 25 -17.18 13.63 8.71
N TYR A 26 -15.88 13.70 8.39
CA TYR A 26 -14.97 14.72 8.92
C TYR A 26 -14.55 15.79 7.90
N ALA A 27 -14.99 15.72 6.66
CA ALA A 27 -14.58 16.64 5.58
C ALA A 27 -14.70 18.13 5.95
N ASN A 28 -15.68 18.49 6.80
CA ASN A 28 -15.93 19.89 7.17
C ASN A 28 -14.99 20.42 8.29
N ILE A 29 -14.24 19.55 8.99
CA ILE A 29 -13.37 19.92 10.10
C ILE A 29 -11.91 19.54 9.88
N ILE A 30 -11.61 19.00 8.71
CA ILE A 30 -10.24 18.70 8.29
C ILE A 30 -9.54 19.99 7.91
N GLU A 31 -8.35 20.22 8.45
CA GLU A 31 -7.46 21.32 8.07
C GLU A 31 -6.51 20.92 6.94
N SER A 32 -6.02 19.69 6.99
CA SER A 32 -5.13 19.14 5.98
C SER A 32 -5.34 17.63 5.81
N ALA A 33 -5.13 17.12 4.59
CA ALA A 33 -5.06 15.70 4.30
C ALA A 33 -4.00 15.44 3.23
N GLU A 34 -3.05 14.57 3.52
CA GLU A 34 -1.98 14.17 2.61
C GLU A 34 -1.98 12.66 2.44
N LEU A 35 -2.22 12.21 1.20
CA LEU A 35 -2.11 10.81 0.82
C LEU A 35 -0.79 10.57 0.10
N THR A 36 0.08 9.78 0.71
CA THR A 36 1.34 9.34 0.12
C THR A 36 1.23 7.89 -0.30
N THR A 37 1.51 7.60 -1.56
CA THR A 37 1.57 6.24 -2.10
C THR A 37 2.94 5.99 -2.70
N ASN A 38 3.48 4.79 -2.47
CA ASN A 38 4.74 4.35 -3.06
C ASN A 38 4.48 3.13 -3.95
N ARG A 39 5.22 3.04 -5.04
CA ARG A 39 5.07 1.91 -5.96
C ARG A 39 5.54 0.59 -5.36
N PHE A 40 6.56 0.62 -4.51
CA PHE A 40 7.20 -0.55 -3.93
C PHE A 40 7.41 -0.39 -2.43
N ASP A 41 7.39 -1.48 -1.71
CA ASP A 41 7.92 -1.71 -0.37
C ASP A 41 7.36 -0.83 0.76
N SER A 42 6.24 -0.16 0.52
CA SER A 42 5.63 0.68 1.54
C SER A 42 4.11 0.69 1.44
N PRO A 43 3.41 0.63 2.58
CA PRO A 43 1.97 0.87 2.62
C PRO A 43 1.67 2.32 2.21
N ALA A 44 0.51 2.55 1.64
CA ALA A 44 -0.01 3.89 1.49
C ALA A 44 -0.24 4.51 2.88
N LYS A 45 0.10 5.78 3.00
CA LYS A 45 -0.01 6.56 4.23
C LYS A 45 -0.92 7.76 4.00
N LEU A 46 -1.96 7.88 4.81
CA LEU A 46 -2.81 9.06 4.89
C LEU A 46 -2.51 9.77 6.21
N VAL A 47 -2.08 11.02 6.11
CA VAL A 47 -1.95 11.94 7.25
C VAL A 47 -3.03 12.99 7.14
N PHE A 48 -3.79 13.21 8.19
CA PHE A 48 -4.80 14.26 8.21
C PHE A 48 -4.88 14.91 9.58
N SER A 49 -5.22 16.19 9.62
CA SER A 49 -5.40 16.97 10.85
C SER A 49 -6.83 17.45 10.99
N CYS A 50 -7.34 17.40 12.21
CA CYS A 50 -8.67 17.87 12.57
C CYS A 50 -8.60 18.64 13.89
N VAL A 51 -9.51 19.61 14.05
CA VAL A 51 -9.78 20.26 15.32
C VAL A 51 -10.96 19.57 16.00
N ASP A 52 -10.85 19.29 17.29
CA ASP A 52 -11.93 18.69 18.09
C ASP A 52 -12.56 17.41 17.51
N ALA A 53 -11.75 16.40 17.19
CA ALA A 53 -12.22 15.09 16.70
C ALA A 53 -12.20 14.01 17.81
N PRO A 54 -13.05 14.09 18.84
CA PRO A 54 -12.92 13.31 20.08
C PRO A 54 -13.24 11.82 19.92
N LEU A 55 -13.71 11.37 18.75
CA LEU A 55 -14.17 10.00 18.53
C LEU A 55 -13.21 9.15 17.69
N ILE A 56 -12.11 9.72 17.22
CA ILE A 56 -11.11 8.95 16.46
C ILE A 56 -10.12 8.34 17.45
N SER A 57 -9.99 7.01 17.41
CA SER A 57 -9.02 6.27 18.20
C SER A 57 -8.15 5.40 17.31
N GLU A 58 -7.03 4.91 17.83
CA GLU A 58 -6.22 3.92 17.14
C GLU A 58 -7.08 2.70 16.77
N GLY A 59 -6.85 2.16 15.56
CA GLY A 59 -7.65 1.08 15.00
C GLY A 59 -8.96 1.52 14.33
N SER A 60 -9.34 2.81 14.41
CA SER A 60 -10.47 3.32 13.63
C SER A 60 -10.22 3.17 12.14
N SER A 61 -11.20 2.68 11.38
CA SER A 61 -11.11 2.58 9.93
C SER A 61 -11.35 3.95 9.30
N VAL A 62 -10.50 4.32 8.35
CA VAL A 62 -10.57 5.59 7.62
C VAL A 62 -10.76 5.32 6.13
N GLU A 63 -11.67 6.06 5.52
CA GLU A 63 -11.93 6.00 4.08
C GLU A 63 -11.91 7.41 3.50
N LEU A 64 -11.04 7.64 2.48
CA LEU A 64 -10.94 8.90 1.75
C LEU A 64 -11.54 8.74 0.36
N THR A 65 -12.48 9.61 0.02
CA THR A 65 -13.13 9.65 -1.29
C THR A 65 -12.97 11.04 -1.88
N VAL A 66 -12.57 11.11 -3.14
CA VAL A 66 -12.48 12.36 -3.92
C VAL A 66 -13.27 12.18 -5.22
N ASP A 67 -14.18 13.08 -5.50
CA ASP A 67 -15.08 13.04 -6.68
C ASP A 67 -15.83 11.72 -6.85
N GLY A 68 -16.25 11.13 -5.73
CA GLY A 68 -16.94 9.84 -5.71
C GLY A 68 -16.04 8.62 -5.94
N ILE A 69 -14.73 8.83 -6.10
CA ILE A 69 -13.74 7.76 -6.24
C ILE A 69 -13.06 7.54 -4.90
N ARG A 70 -13.12 6.32 -4.38
CA ARG A 70 -12.40 5.94 -3.17
C ARG A 70 -10.91 5.88 -3.47
N MET A 71 -10.15 6.78 -2.83
CA MET A 71 -8.71 6.92 -3.00
C MET A 71 -7.90 6.13 -1.96
N PHE A 72 -8.45 5.97 -0.76
CA PHE A 72 -7.78 5.31 0.34
C PHE A 72 -8.79 4.62 1.26
N LYS A 73 -8.39 3.47 1.79
CA LYS A 73 -9.04 2.82 2.93
C LYS A 73 -7.97 2.18 3.80
N GLY A 74 -7.99 2.49 5.07
CA GLY A 74 -6.99 1.98 6.01
C GLY A 74 -7.43 2.15 7.46
N TYR A 75 -6.47 2.12 8.36
CA TYR A 75 -6.70 2.20 9.80
C TYR A 75 -5.77 3.23 10.43
N VAL A 76 -6.26 3.92 11.46
CA VAL A 76 -5.45 4.85 12.26
C VAL A 76 -4.46 4.06 13.11
N PHE A 77 -3.18 4.41 13.00
CA PHE A 77 -2.10 3.81 13.78
C PHE A 77 -1.51 4.77 14.81
N THR A 78 -1.48 6.06 14.48
CA THR A 78 -0.87 7.06 15.34
C THR A 78 -1.79 8.27 15.44
N ILE A 79 -1.89 8.80 16.66
CA ILE A 79 -2.58 10.05 16.97
C ILE A 79 -1.59 10.92 17.70
N THR A 80 -1.41 12.15 17.25
CA THR A 80 -0.57 13.17 17.89
C THR A 80 -1.43 14.38 18.18
N GLU A 81 -1.52 14.77 19.45
CA GLU A 81 -2.28 15.93 19.88
C GLU A 81 -1.33 17.04 20.34
N ASN A 82 -1.64 18.26 19.99
CA ASN A 82 -0.90 19.43 20.47
C ASN A 82 -1.65 20.17 21.58
N GLN A 83 -1.00 21.15 22.20
CA GLN A 83 -1.56 21.92 23.32
C GLN A 83 -2.75 22.82 22.91
N LEU A 84 -2.98 23.02 21.62
CA LEU A 84 -4.05 23.85 21.06
C LEU A 84 -5.32 23.05 20.75
N GLY A 85 -5.32 21.73 21.01
CA GLY A 85 -6.45 20.85 20.68
C GLY A 85 -6.50 20.42 19.22
N GLU A 86 -5.44 20.66 18.45
CA GLU A 86 -5.30 20.12 17.11
C GLU A 86 -4.73 18.69 17.20
N SER A 87 -5.35 17.78 16.48
CA SER A 87 -4.94 16.38 16.42
C SER A 87 -4.53 16.00 15.00
N GLU A 88 -3.35 15.39 14.86
CA GLU A 88 -2.87 14.78 13.64
C GLU A 88 -2.98 13.26 13.72
N TYR A 89 -3.56 12.68 12.69
CA TYR A 89 -3.82 11.26 12.55
C TYR A 89 -2.99 10.68 11.42
N THR A 90 -2.32 9.56 11.69
CA THR A 90 -1.63 8.78 10.65
C THR A 90 -2.33 7.44 10.48
N ALA A 91 -2.84 7.21 9.27
CA ALA A 91 -3.45 5.95 8.88
C ALA A 91 -2.64 5.25 7.78
N TYR A 92 -2.66 3.93 7.80
CA TYR A 92 -2.03 3.07 6.79
C TYR A 92 -3.05 2.11 6.19
N ASP A 93 -2.82 1.71 4.94
CA ASP A 93 -3.58 0.67 4.26
C ASP A 93 -3.24 -0.75 4.75
N GLN A 94 -3.84 -1.77 4.12
CA GLN A 94 -3.65 -3.17 4.50
C GLN A 94 -2.20 -3.67 4.34
N LEU A 95 -1.39 -3.06 3.44
CA LEU A 95 0.01 -3.45 3.27
C LEU A 95 0.83 -3.27 4.56
N ARG A 96 0.36 -2.43 5.49
CA ARG A 96 1.01 -2.23 6.79
C ARG A 96 1.07 -3.52 7.61
N TYR A 97 0.06 -4.37 7.50
CA TYR A 97 0.01 -5.67 8.20
C TYR A 97 0.99 -6.68 7.60
N LEU A 98 1.27 -6.59 6.31
CA LEU A 98 2.24 -7.45 5.63
C LEU A 98 3.70 -7.16 6.00
N LYS A 99 3.98 -6.11 6.78
CA LYS A 99 5.31 -5.88 7.37
C LYS A 99 5.65 -6.83 8.53
N ALA A 100 4.70 -7.65 8.97
CA ALA A 100 4.96 -8.70 9.94
C ALA A 100 5.82 -9.81 9.32
N ASN A 101 6.75 -10.35 10.13
CA ASN A 101 7.58 -11.47 9.70
C ASN A 101 6.82 -12.79 9.83
N ALA A 102 7.03 -13.65 8.84
CA ALA A 102 6.50 -15.01 8.83
C ALA A 102 7.45 -15.97 8.09
N SER A 103 7.19 -17.28 8.21
CA SER A 103 7.90 -18.30 7.47
C SER A 103 6.90 -19.07 6.61
N TYR A 104 7.23 -19.21 5.32
CA TYR A 104 6.37 -19.86 4.34
C TYR A 104 7.14 -20.85 3.47
N THR A 105 6.44 -21.90 3.08
CA THR A 105 6.88 -22.82 2.03
C THR A 105 5.77 -22.91 1.00
N PHE A 106 6.03 -22.43 -0.21
CA PHE A 106 5.09 -22.48 -1.33
C PHE A 106 5.60 -23.53 -2.33
N ILE A 107 4.73 -24.43 -2.76
CA ILE A 107 5.05 -25.49 -3.69
C ILE A 107 4.08 -25.44 -4.86
N ASN A 108 4.60 -25.32 -6.09
CA ASN A 108 3.81 -25.26 -7.31
C ASN A 108 2.73 -24.15 -7.28
N MET A 109 3.07 -22.95 -6.82
CA MET A 109 2.14 -21.83 -6.69
C MET A 109 2.54 -20.67 -7.61
N THR A 110 1.52 -19.95 -8.13
CA THR A 110 1.72 -18.69 -8.83
C THR A 110 1.84 -17.54 -7.82
N LEU A 111 2.37 -16.37 -8.26
CA LEU A 111 2.43 -15.18 -7.43
C LEU A 111 1.05 -14.80 -6.87
N ALA A 112 0.00 -14.86 -7.68
CA ALA A 112 -1.36 -14.58 -7.26
C ALA A 112 -1.81 -15.50 -6.10
N GLN A 113 -1.51 -16.80 -6.19
CA GLN A 113 -1.82 -17.77 -5.13
C GLN A 113 -1.02 -17.53 -3.86
N ILE A 114 0.26 -17.16 -3.98
CA ILE A 114 1.12 -16.79 -2.84
C ILE A 114 0.52 -15.59 -2.10
N ILE A 115 0.15 -14.51 -2.83
CA ILE A 115 -0.48 -13.33 -2.24
C ILE A 115 -1.80 -13.69 -1.57
N GLN A 116 -2.64 -14.51 -2.21
CA GLN A 116 -3.94 -14.92 -1.66
C GLN A 116 -3.78 -15.74 -0.37
N GLN A 117 -2.79 -16.63 -0.31
CA GLN A 117 -2.51 -17.41 0.89
C GLN A 117 -2.08 -16.51 2.04
N ILE A 118 -1.10 -15.64 1.80
CA ILE A 118 -0.62 -14.69 2.83
C ILE A 118 -1.78 -13.79 3.28
N ALA A 119 -2.56 -13.24 2.34
CA ALA A 119 -3.70 -12.37 2.66
C ALA A 119 -4.75 -13.09 3.52
N ALA A 120 -5.02 -14.38 3.24
CA ALA A 120 -5.96 -15.19 4.02
C ALA A 120 -5.48 -15.38 5.46
N ASP A 121 -4.19 -15.64 5.68
CA ASP A 121 -3.60 -15.81 7.01
C ASP A 121 -3.70 -14.53 7.86
N PHE A 122 -3.67 -13.36 7.23
CA PHE A 122 -3.82 -12.06 7.89
C PHE A 122 -5.24 -11.51 7.86
N GLY A 123 -6.19 -12.24 7.27
CA GLY A 123 -7.59 -11.78 7.17
C GLY A 123 -7.77 -10.53 6.29
N LEU A 124 -6.87 -10.32 5.31
CA LEU A 124 -6.89 -9.15 4.43
C LEU A 124 -7.84 -9.36 3.24
N THR A 125 -8.42 -8.25 2.79
CA THR A 125 -9.30 -8.27 1.62
C THR A 125 -8.49 -8.32 0.33
N VAL A 126 -8.82 -9.28 -0.53
CA VAL A 126 -8.20 -9.45 -1.84
C VAL A 126 -9.13 -8.94 -2.93
N GLY A 127 -8.61 -8.12 -3.84
CA GLY A 127 -9.29 -7.61 -5.03
C GLY A 127 -8.89 -8.37 -6.30
N LYS A 128 -8.57 -7.61 -7.38
CA LYS A 128 -8.14 -8.21 -8.64
C LYS A 128 -6.76 -8.86 -8.48
N MET A 129 -6.66 -10.14 -8.77
CA MET A 129 -5.41 -10.90 -8.83
C MET A 129 -5.22 -11.46 -10.23
N GLU A 130 -4.31 -10.83 -10.98
CA GLU A 130 -4.01 -11.28 -12.34
C GLU A 130 -3.14 -12.53 -12.32
N ASP A 131 -3.45 -13.51 -13.17
CA ASP A 131 -2.60 -14.67 -13.33
C ASP A 131 -1.33 -14.28 -14.10
N THR A 132 -0.21 -14.47 -13.46
CA THR A 132 1.10 -14.12 -14.03
C THR A 132 1.67 -15.18 -14.96
N GLY A 133 1.08 -16.39 -14.97
CA GLY A 133 1.50 -17.51 -15.80
C GLY A 133 2.79 -18.20 -15.33
N TYR A 134 3.55 -17.61 -14.39
CA TYR A 134 4.74 -18.24 -13.82
C TYR A 134 4.39 -18.97 -12.52
N VAL A 135 4.85 -20.23 -12.42
CA VAL A 135 4.63 -21.09 -11.27
C VAL A 135 5.97 -21.31 -10.56
N PHE A 136 6.05 -20.98 -9.28
CA PHE A 136 7.17 -21.29 -8.42
C PHE A 136 7.18 -22.77 -8.08
N PRO A 137 8.18 -23.57 -8.51
CA PRO A 137 8.23 -25.01 -8.15
C PRO A 137 8.34 -25.19 -6.64
N CYS A 138 9.19 -24.39 -5.99
CA CYS A 138 9.38 -24.36 -4.55
C CYS A 138 9.95 -23.01 -4.15
N LEU A 139 9.30 -22.30 -3.23
CA LEU A 139 9.78 -21.06 -2.65
C LEU A 139 9.72 -21.20 -1.12
N ILE A 140 10.90 -21.21 -0.48
CA ILE A 140 11.03 -21.30 0.97
C ILE A 140 11.53 -19.97 1.49
N LYS A 141 10.82 -19.41 2.46
CA LYS A 141 11.10 -18.15 3.12
C LYS A 141 11.02 -18.32 4.62
N GLU A 142 12.03 -17.84 5.33
CA GLU A 142 12.14 -18.02 6.77
C GLU A 142 12.34 -16.67 7.46
N ASN A 143 11.40 -16.32 8.33
CA ASN A 143 11.44 -15.11 9.16
C ASN A 143 11.68 -13.81 8.35
N GLU A 144 11.10 -13.73 7.16
CA GLU A 144 11.09 -12.52 6.32
C GLU A 144 9.74 -11.79 6.47
N SER A 145 9.71 -10.47 6.23
CA SER A 145 8.43 -9.76 6.18
C SER A 145 7.58 -10.29 5.01
N CYS A 146 6.27 -10.45 5.23
CA CYS A 146 5.38 -10.93 4.19
C CYS A 146 5.41 -10.04 2.95
N LEU A 147 5.63 -8.73 3.15
CA LEU A 147 5.76 -7.77 2.07
C LEU A 147 7.01 -8.04 1.22
N ASP A 148 8.16 -8.30 1.85
CA ASP A 148 9.42 -8.66 1.16
C ASP A 148 9.29 -9.99 0.42
N ILE A 149 8.60 -10.98 1.02
CA ILE A 149 8.30 -12.25 0.37
C ILE A 149 7.53 -12.02 -0.94
N ILE A 150 6.48 -11.19 -0.89
CA ILE A 150 5.65 -10.88 -2.07
C ILE A 150 6.46 -10.12 -3.12
N TYR A 151 7.20 -9.07 -2.73
CA TYR A 151 8.01 -8.30 -3.70
C TYR A 151 9.18 -9.09 -4.25
N GLY A 152 9.79 -9.99 -3.47
CA GLY A 152 10.80 -10.93 -3.96
C GLY A 152 10.23 -11.87 -5.02
N ALA A 153 9.06 -12.47 -4.76
CA ALA A 153 8.36 -13.31 -5.73
C ALA A 153 7.88 -12.51 -6.96
N LEU A 154 7.43 -11.27 -6.78
CA LEU A 154 7.07 -10.35 -7.87
C LEU A 154 8.28 -10.08 -8.78
N SER A 155 9.43 -9.78 -8.20
CA SER A 155 10.68 -9.51 -8.95
C SER A 155 11.11 -10.73 -9.77
N GLU A 156 11.05 -11.93 -9.19
CA GLU A 156 11.34 -13.16 -9.91
C GLU A 156 10.31 -13.40 -11.03
N THR A 157 9.03 -13.18 -10.77
CA THR A 157 7.98 -13.29 -11.80
C THR A 157 8.22 -12.36 -12.99
N ILE A 158 8.65 -11.10 -12.72
CA ILE A 158 9.01 -10.13 -13.77
C ILE A 158 10.18 -10.65 -14.62
N ILE A 159 11.21 -11.20 -13.98
CA ILE A 159 12.38 -11.75 -14.68
C ILE A 159 11.99 -12.94 -15.56
N GLN A 160 11.14 -13.83 -15.06
CA GLN A 160 10.76 -15.06 -15.78
C GLN A 160 9.77 -14.80 -16.92
N THR A 161 8.85 -13.84 -16.73
CA THR A 161 7.80 -13.57 -17.72
C THR A 161 8.17 -12.44 -18.70
N GLY A 162 9.10 -11.56 -18.34
CA GLY A 162 9.41 -10.34 -19.08
C GLY A 162 8.30 -9.27 -19.00
N LYS A 163 7.29 -9.46 -18.13
CA LYS A 163 6.17 -8.56 -17.96
C LYS A 163 6.29 -7.83 -16.63
N ILE A 164 5.89 -6.57 -16.60
CA ILE A 164 5.92 -5.74 -15.40
C ILE A 164 4.54 -5.83 -14.71
N TYR A 165 4.53 -6.23 -13.45
CA TYR A 165 3.34 -6.25 -12.60
C TYR A 165 3.47 -5.24 -11.46
N ASN A 166 2.33 -4.73 -10.99
CA ASN A 166 2.23 -3.89 -9.82
C ASN A 166 1.35 -4.59 -8.77
N PHE A 167 1.85 -4.62 -7.53
CA PHE A 167 1.12 -5.07 -6.36
C PHE A 167 0.91 -3.87 -5.43
N TYR A 168 -0.34 -3.62 -5.06
CA TYR A 168 -0.74 -2.47 -4.23
C TYR A 168 -2.09 -2.72 -3.56
N ASP A 169 -2.43 -1.88 -2.59
CA ASP A 169 -3.79 -1.82 -2.04
C ASP A 169 -4.64 -0.83 -2.87
N ASN A 170 -5.70 -1.33 -3.46
CA ASN A 170 -6.67 -0.52 -4.18
C ASN A 170 -7.82 -0.14 -3.25
N ALA A 171 -7.58 0.86 -2.41
CA ALA A 171 -8.54 1.41 -1.45
C ALA A 171 -9.26 0.33 -0.62
N GLY A 172 -8.47 -0.56 -0.02
CA GLY A 172 -8.93 -1.62 0.88
C GLY A 172 -9.04 -2.99 0.22
N ALA A 173 -8.44 -3.20 -0.96
CA ALA A 173 -8.38 -4.50 -1.61
C ALA A 173 -7.00 -4.73 -2.26
N LEU A 174 -6.26 -5.73 -1.78
CA LEU A 174 -4.97 -6.10 -2.34
C LEU A 174 -5.11 -6.47 -3.80
N THR A 175 -4.33 -5.83 -4.66
CA THR A 175 -4.51 -5.91 -6.12
C THR A 175 -3.17 -6.21 -6.80
N LEU A 176 -3.19 -7.16 -7.73
CA LEU A 176 -2.07 -7.50 -8.61
C LEU A 176 -2.51 -7.34 -10.07
N VAL A 177 -1.86 -6.46 -10.83
CA VAL A 177 -2.19 -6.19 -12.23
C VAL A 177 -0.94 -6.00 -13.08
N GLU A 178 -1.02 -6.31 -14.38
CA GLU A 178 0.05 -5.99 -15.32
C GLU A 178 0.10 -4.47 -15.56
N ALA A 179 1.29 -3.88 -15.55
CA ALA A 179 1.47 -2.44 -15.66
C ALA A 179 0.87 -1.83 -16.93
N LYS A 180 0.80 -2.60 -18.02
CA LYS A 180 0.16 -2.15 -19.28
C LYS A 180 -1.31 -1.81 -19.12
N ASP A 181 -2.03 -2.49 -18.18
CA ASP A 181 -3.46 -2.29 -17.94
C ASP A 181 -3.73 -1.03 -17.08
N MET A 182 -2.68 -0.42 -16.56
CA MET A 182 -2.74 0.81 -15.76
C MET A 182 -2.45 2.08 -16.58
N PHE A 183 -2.15 1.96 -17.86
CA PHE A 183 -1.91 3.12 -18.69
C PHE A 183 -3.17 3.98 -18.83
N VAL A 184 -3.00 5.28 -18.56
CA VAL A 184 -4.02 6.28 -18.82
C VAL A 184 -3.85 6.82 -20.24
N THR A 185 -4.95 7.19 -20.87
CA THR A 185 -4.94 7.78 -22.24
C THR A 185 -4.54 9.25 -22.24
N THR A 186 -4.41 9.86 -21.06
CA THR A 186 -4.02 11.26 -20.93
C THR A 186 -2.53 11.44 -21.23
N VAL A 187 -2.21 12.25 -22.23
CA VAL A 187 -0.84 12.60 -22.59
C VAL A 187 -0.48 13.94 -21.95
N VAL A 188 0.59 13.96 -21.15
CA VAL A 188 1.15 15.17 -20.56
C VAL A 188 2.38 15.59 -21.38
N GLY A 189 2.39 16.82 -21.87
CA GLY A 189 3.48 17.33 -22.70
C GLY A 189 3.32 18.83 -23.00
N ASP A 190 4.28 19.41 -23.75
CA ASP A 190 4.43 20.86 -23.98
C ASP A 190 3.20 21.60 -24.60
N ARG A 191 2.23 20.86 -25.12
CA ARG A 191 1.02 21.42 -25.73
C ARG A 191 -0.27 20.89 -25.12
N SER A 192 -0.18 20.31 -23.92
CA SER A 192 -1.32 19.71 -23.23
C SER A 192 -1.42 20.22 -21.78
N LEU A 193 -1.29 19.34 -20.82
CA LEU A 193 -1.49 19.64 -19.39
C LEU A 193 -0.23 20.11 -18.64
N ALA A 194 0.95 20.09 -19.28
CA ALA A 194 2.17 20.57 -18.65
C ALA A 194 2.21 22.10 -18.67
N THR A 195 2.16 22.73 -17.51
CA THR A 195 2.28 24.19 -17.34
C THR A 195 3.72 24.58 -17.00
N GLU A 196 4.45 23.71 -16.33
CA GLU A 196 5.85 23.89 -15.95
C GLU A 196 6.50 22.53 -15.75
N TYR A 197 7.80 22.42 -16.03
CA TYR A 197 8.58 21.25 -15.67
C TYR A 197 10.00 21.63 -15.23
N THR A 198 10.57 20.85 -14.34
CA THR A 198 11.98 20.94 -13.95
C THR A 198 12.67 19.64 -14.39
N TYR A 199 13.73 19.77 -15.18
CA TYR A 199 14.57 18.66 -15.57
C TYR A 199 15.90 18.72 -14.82
N SER A 200 16.20 17.72 -14.02
CA SER A 200 17.50 17.54 -13.37
C SER A 200 18.18 16.28 -13.86
N ARG A 201 19.49 16.33 -14.00
CA ARG A 201 20.32 15.20 -14.40
C ARG A 201 21.50 15.11 -13.44
N ASP A 202 21.64 13.96 -12.80
CA ASP A 202 22.66 13.71 -11.80
C ASP A 202 23.34 12.37 -12.07
N ILE A 203 24.64 12.30 -11.84
CA ILE A 203 25.47 11.09 -11.90
C ILE A 203 26.16 10.79 -10.57
N ASP A 204 25.95 11.59 -9.53
CA ASP A 204 26.61 11.43 -8.23
C ASP A 204 25.93 10.39 -7.35
N SER A 205 24.61 10.19 -7.52
CA SER A 205 23.84 9.22 -6.77
C SER A 205 23.56 7.97 -7.61
N ASP A 206 23.82 6.80 -7.05
CA ASP A 206 23.45 5.48 -7.57
C ASP A 206 23.88 5.17 -9.01
N THR A 207 24.89 5.88 -9.53
CA THR A 207 25.45 5.64 -10.88
C THR A 207 26.73 4.82 -10.78
N TYR A 208 26.70 3.61 -11.33
CA TYR A 208 27.83 2.69 -11.34
C TYR A 208 28.33 2.48 -12.76
N ASN A 209 29.60 2.80 -13.03
CA ASN A 209 30.26 2.54 -14.32
C ASN A 209 30.97 1.19 -14.35
N ARG A 210 31.00 0.46 -13.22
CA ARG A 210 31.63 -0.86 -13.11
C ARG A 210 30.92 -1.71 -12.08
N VAL A 211 30.49 -2.91 -12.46
CA VAL A 211 29.89 -3.91 -11.60
C VAL A 211 30.80 -5.13 -11.51
N LYS A 212 31.07 -5.61 -10.28
CA LYS A 212 31.79 -6.87 -10.04
C LYS A 212 30.78 -7.91 -9.56
N LEU A 213 30.56 -8.92 -10.39
CA LEU A 213 29.77 -10.09 -9.99
C LEU A 213 30.70 -11.11 -9.30
N VAL A 214 30.33 -11.50 -8.09
CA VAL A 214 31.05 -12.53 -7.33
C VAL A 214 30.09 -13.67 -7.05
N ARG A 215 30.45 -14.88 -7.49
CA ARG A 215 29.74 -16.10 -7.17
C ARG A 215 30.64 -16.91 -6.22
N PRO A 216 30.20 -17.20 -4.97
CA PRO A 216 30.96 -18.09 -4.09
C PRO A 216 31.03 -19.49 -4.72
N ASN A 217 32.20 -20.08 -4.70
CA ASN A 217 32.40 -21.46 -5.14
C ASN A 217 32.26 -22.39 -3.92
N SER A 218 31.22 -23.22 -3.91
CA SER A 218 30.92 -24.14 -2.82
C SER A 218 31.97 -25.27 -2.66
N GLU A 219 32.88 -25.43 -3.63
CA GLU A 219 33.90 -26.49 -3.58
C GLU A 219 35.24 -26.01 -3.01
N THR A 220 35.50 -24.72 -2.96
CA THR A 220 36.80 -24.15 -2.54
C THR A 220 36.74 -23.19 -1.36
N GLY A 221 35.56 -22.92 -0.81
CA GLY A 221 35.33 -21.99 0.31
C GLY A 221 35.27 -20.55 -0.13
#